data_52eb0ef5e64b9b90ac5f1fc17f48e2c6
#
_entry.id   52eb0ef5e64b9b90ac5f1fc17f48e2c6
#
_cell.length_a   1.000
_cell.length_b   1.000
_cell.length_c   1.000
_cell.angle_alpha   90.00
_cell.angle_beta   90.00
_cell.angle_gamma   90.00
#
_symmetry.space_group_name_H-M   'P 1'
#
loop_
_entity.id
_entity.type
_entity.pdbx_description
1 polymer ?
#
loop_
_entity_poly.entity_id
_entity_poly.type
_entity_poly.pdbx_seq_one_letter_code
_entity_poly.pdbx_strand_id
1 'polypeptide(L)'
;VAGRFDAGIRVGGQLQKDMVAIRLTPDLNMVAVASPDYLARRGTPKSPAELHGHACINWRLQMDGRHYRWEFKKQGQRLEIAVDGPVVTNHADIGIGAALNGLGIAYHLDIDGVAELLAQGRLVQVLADWSISRPGLFLYYSNRQHRPAALGAFIDCLLDRKPFDRP
;
A
#
# COMPACT_ATOMS: atom_id res chain seq x y z
N VAL A 1 11.35 0.20 17.29
CA VAL A 1 9.93 -0.11 17.40
C VAL A 1 9.40 0.75 18.54
N ALA A 2 8.78 1.87 18.19
CA ALA A 2 8.18 2.77 19.18
C ALA A 2 6.87 2.14 19.66
N GLY A 3 6.92 1.46 20.78
CA GLY A 3 5.84 0.69 21.37
C GLY A 3 6.41 -0.65 21.85
N ARG A 4 5.80 -1.28 22.77
CA ARG A 4 6.24 -2.54 23.39
C ARG A 4 6.12 -3.76 22.45
N PHE A 5 6.51 -3.61 21.18
CA PHE A 5 6.49 -4.69 20.18
C PHE A 5 7.90 -5.20 19.93
N ASP A 6 8.08 -6.51 19.82
CA ASP A 6 9.36 -7.15 19.54
C ASP A 6 9.78 -6.97 18.07
N ALA A 7 8.82 -6.88 17.15
CA ALA A 7 9.04 -6.68 15.73
C ALA A 7 7.90 -5.88 15.08
N GLY A 8 8.12 -5.42 13.84
CA GLY A 8 7.10 -4.76 13.03
C GLY A 8 7.31 -5.04 11.55
N ILE A 9 6.21 -5.14 10.80
CA ILE A 9 6.23 -5.27 9.34
C ILE A 9 5.85 -3.94 8.73
N ARG A 10 6.63 -3.48 7.75
CA ARG A 10 6.35 -2.25 6.99
C ARG A 10 7.03 -2.28 5.64
N VAL A 11 6.59 -1.40 4.75
CA VAL A 11 7.27 -1.16 3.47
C VAL A 11 8.72 -0.77 3.72
N GLY A 12 9.64 -1.33 2.95
CA GLY A 12 11.06 -1.09 3.07
C GLY A 12 11.42 0.39 2.93
N GLY A 13 12.43 0.80 3.68
CA GLY A 13 12.92 2.17 3.72
C GLY A 13 14.32 2.21 4.33
N GLN A 14 14.77 3.41 4.72
CA GLN A 14 16.06 3.54 5.38
C GLN A 14 16.10 2.74 6.69
N LEU A 15 17.08 1.85 6.80
CA LEU A 15 17.38 1.13 8.03
C LEU A 15 17.84 2.15 9.11
N GLN A 16 17.14 2.16 10.23
CA GLN A 16 17.65 2.87 11.41
C GLN A 16 18.86 2.10 11.98
N LYS A 17 19.84 2.85 12.47
CA LYS A 17 20.95 2.28 13.22
C LYS A 17 20.40 1.32 14.29
N ASP A 18 20.96 0.12 14.40
CA ASP A 18 20.58 -0.91 15.39
C ASP A 18 19.27 -1.68 15.09
N MET A 19 18.78 -1.66 13.88
CA MET A 19 17.67 -2.49 13.44
C MET A 19 18.13 -3.55 12.42
N VAL A 20 17.59 -4.75 12.58
CA VAL A 20 17.68 -5.81 11.57
C VAL A 20 16.43 -5.74 10.69
N ALA A 21 16.61 -5.87 9.38
CA ALA A 21 15.51 -5.95 8.42
C ALA A 21 15.59 -7.26 7.64
N ILE A 22 14.51 -8.01 7.64
CA ILE A 22 14.35 -9.24 6.85
C ILE A 22 13.31 -8.95 5.78
N ARG A 23 13.68 -9.14 4.52
CA ARG A 23 12.77 -8.94 3.39
C ARG A 23 11.74 -10.05 3.35
N LEU A 24 10.45 -9.70 3.24
CA LEU A 24 9.34 -10.63 3.19
C LEU A 24 8.72 -10.74 1.80
N THR A 25 8.75 -9.66 1.00
CA THR A 25 8.16 -9.64 -0.35
C THR A 25 9.13 -9.08 -1.39
N PRO A 26 8.92 -9.34 -2.69
CA PRO A 26 9.50 -8.55 -3.77
C PRO A 26 9.10 -7.07 -3.67
N ASP A 27 9.55 -6.25 -4.63
CA ASP A 27 9.04 -4.90 -4.78
C ASP A 27 7.56 -4.93 -5.11
N LEU A 28 6.81 -3.95 -4.61
CA LEU A 28 5.36 -3.82 -4.74
C LEU A 28 5.04 -2.56 -5.53
N ASN A 29 3.95 -2.58 -6.28
CA ASN A 29 3.51 -1.39 -7.01
C ASN A 29 2.40 -0.67 -6.25
N MET A 30 2.43 0.64 -6.29
CA MET A 30 1.29 1.46 -5.91
C MET A 30 0.32 1.50 -7.08
N VAL A 31 -0.92 1.12 -6.84
CA VAL A 31 -1.97 1.06 -7.86
C VAL A 31 -3.15 1.95 -7.47
N ALA A 32 -3.66 2.71 -8.43
CA ALA A 32 -4.92 3.43 -8.30
C ALA A 32 -6.04 2.55 -8.85
N VAL A 33 -7.07 2.28 -8.03
CA VAL A 33 -8.14 1.34 -8.36
C VAL A 33 -9.52 1.91 -8.05
N ALA A 34 -10.50 1.55 -8.85
CA ALA A 34 -11.91 1.91 -8.64
C ALA A 34 -12.82 0.79 -9.13
N SER A 35 -14.08 0.77 -8.66
CA SER A 35 -15.08 -0.14 -9.22
C SER A 35 -15.49 0.25 -10.64
N PRO A 36 -15.87 -0.73 -11.51
CA PRO A 36 -16.42 -0.44 -12.82
C PRO A 36 -17.59 0.54 -12.78
N ASP A 37 -18.48 0.40 -11.81
CA ASP A 37 -19.64 1.27 -11.63
C ASP A 37 -19.26 2.73 -11.35
N TYR A 38 -18.23 2.95 -10.55
CA TYR A 38 -17.71 4.30 -10.31
C TYR A 38 -17.20 4.91 -11.61
N LEU A 39 -16.38 4.16 -12.34
CA LEU A 39 -15.79 4.63 -13.61
C LEU A 39 -16.84 4.87 -14.71
N ALA A 40 -17.89 4.06 -14.75
CA ALA A 40 -19.02 4.26 -15.68
C ALA A 40 -19.75 5.58 -15.42
N ARG A 41 -19.90 5.98 -14.12
CA ARG A 41 -20.59 7.23 -13.76
C ARG A 41 -19.69 8.47 -13.86
N ARG A 42 -18.41 8.34 -13.57
CA ARG A 42 -17.50 9.48 -13.37
C ARG A 42 -16.40 9.61 -14.41
N GLY A 43 -16.29 8.62 -15.31
CA GLY A 43 -15.19 8.54 -16.27
C GLY A 43 -13.93 7.93 -15.67
N THR A 44 -12.97 7.66 -16.54
CA THR A 44 -11.65 7.11 -16.17
C THR A 44 -10.58 8.19 -16.31
N PRO A 45 -9.85 8.56 -15.25
CA PRO A 45 -8.81 9.57 -15.33
C PRO A 45 -7.67 9.08 -16.24
N LYS A 46 -7.17 9.96 -17.11
CA LYS A 46 -6.07 9.70 -18.05
C LYS A 46 -4.74 10.22 -17.57
N SER A 47 -4.75 11.09 -16.55
CA SER A 47 -3.56 11.65 -15.92
C SER A 47 -3.78 11.83 -14.42
N PRO A 48 -2.69 11.86 -13.61
CA PRO A 48 -2.81 12.14 -12.18
C PRO A 48 -3.49 13.47 -11.86
N ALA A 49 -3.34 14.48 -12.71
CA ALA A 49 -3.97 15.80 -12.52
C ALA A 49 -5.52 15.71 -12.55
N GLU A 50 -6.08 14.77 -13.30
CA GLU A 50 -7.53 14.59 -13.39
C GLU A 50 -8.14 14.02 -12.10
N LEU A 51 -7.32 13.48 -11.19
CA LEU A 51 -7.79 13.01 -9.88
C LEU A 51 -8.46 14.13 -9.05
N HIS A 52 -8.14 15.40 -9.30
CA HIS A 52 -8.83 16.53 -8.67
C HIS A 52 -10.33 16.60 -9.04
N GLY A 53 -10.73 16.00 -10.15
CA GLY A 53 -12.14 15.87 -10.57
C GLY A 53 -12.84 14.63 -10.05
N HIS A 54 -12.13 13.75 -9.34
CA HIS A 54 -12.65 12.50 -8.83
C HIS A 54 -12.76 12.49 -7.31
N ALA A 55 -13.70 11.72 -6.78
CA ALA A 55 -13.71 11.35 -5.39
C ALA A 55 -12.58 10.35 -5.14
N CYS A 56 -11.68 10.65 -4.20
CA CYS A 56 -10.56 9.80 -3.86
C CYS A 56 -10.63 9.34 -2.40
N ILE A 57 -10.21 8.12 -2.14
CA ILE A 57 -10.19 7.54 -0.82
C ILE A 57 -8.82 7.81 -0.22
N ASN A 58 -8.75 8.74 0.73
CA ASN A 58 -7.52 9.21 1.30
C ASN A 58 -6.95 8.25 2.34
N TRP A 59 -5.63 8.19 2.40
CA TRP A 59 -4.88 7.49 3.42
C TRP A 59 -4.34 8.47 4.46
N ARG A 60 -4.61 8.21 5.75
CA ARG A 60 -4.07 8.98 6.87
C ARG A 60 -2.79 8.33 7.35
N LEU A 61 -1.69 9.09 7.36
CA LEU A 61 -0.42 8.64 7.93
C LEU A 61 -0.53 8.53 9.46
N GLN A 62 -0.04 7.42 10.01
CA GLN A 62 -0.14 7.15 11.45
C GLN A 62 0.77 8.07 12.30
N MET A 63 1.88 8.57 11.74
CA MET A 63 2.89 9.29 12.51
C MET A 63 2.50 10.73 12.83
N ASP A 64 1.79 11.41 11.94
CA ASP A 64 1.50 12.85 12.05
C ASP A 64 0.07 13.23 11.67
N GLY A 65 -0.76 12.24 11.36
CA GLY A 65 -2.16 12.43 11.00
C GLY A 65 -2.40 13.12 9.65
N ARG A 66 -1.34 13.42 8.90
CA ARG A 66 -1.47 14.03 7.57
C ARG A 66 -2.02 13.04 6.56
N HIS A 67 -2.65 13.57 5.51
CA HIS A 67 -3.05 12.77 4.37
C HIS A 67 -1.84 12.42 3.52
N TYR A 68 -1.78 11.16 3.07
CA TYR A 68 -0.75 10.71 2.15
C TYR A 68 -0.93 11.38 0.80
N ARG A 69 0.12 12.00 0.28
CA ARG A 69 0.13 12.52 -1.10
C ARG A 69 0.40 11.36 -2.04
N TRP A 70 -0.47 11.18 -3.03
CA TRP A 70 -0.32 10.08 -3.99
C TRP A 70 0.84 10.35 -4.91
N GLU A 71 1.73 9.39 -5.02
CA GLU A 71 2.95 9.51 -5.80
C GLU A 71 2.84 8.71 -7.09
N PHE A 72 3.16 9.36 -8.20
CA PHE A 72 3.11 8.80 -9.53
C PHE A 72 4.45 8.98 -10.23
N LYS A 73 4.78 8.08 -11.18
CA LYS A 73 5.98 8.20 -11.99
C LYS A 73 5.70 7.72 -13.41
N LYS A 74 6.08 8.55 -14.40
CA LYS A 74 6.03 8.18 -15.82
C LYS A 74 7.23 8.76 -16.54
N GLN A 75 7.95 7.96 -17.29
CA GLN A 75 9.13 8.39 -18.08
C GLN A 75 10.16 9.21 -17.29
N GLY A 76 10.41 8.82 -16.04
CA GLY A 76 11.35 9.51 -15.14
C GLY A 76 10.77 10.70 -14.39
N GLN A 77 9.67 11.28 -14.83
CA GLN A 77 8.97 12.35 -14.15
C GLN A 77 8.21 11.80 -12.93
N ARG A 78 8.42 12.41 -11.76
CA ARG A 78 7.66 12.13 -10.54
C ARG A 78 6.67 13.25 -10.26
N LEU A 79 5.46 12.85 -9.83
CA LEU A 79 4.40 13.77 -9.42
C LEU A 79 3.87 13.35 -8.06
N GLU A 80 3.55 14.32 -7.22
CA GLU A 80 2.85 14.11 -5.95
C GLU A 80 1.54 14.90 -5.98
N ILE A 81 0.43 14.21 -5.84
CA ILE A 81 -0.91 14.79 -5.92
C ILE A 81 -1.58 14.72 -4.54
N ALA A 82 -2.04 15.85 -4.05
CA ALA A 82 -3.00 15.88 -2.96
C ALA A 82 -4.39 15.62 -3.56
N VAL A 83 -5.11 14.67 -3.00
CA VAL A 83 -6.44 14.29 -3.48
C VAL A 83 -7.47 14.50 -2.37
N ASP A 84 -8.72 14.70 -2.77
CA ASP A 84 -9.84 14.89 -1.86
C ASP A 84 -10.95 13.87 -2.10
N GLY A 85 -11.73 13.60 -1.06
CA GLY A 85 -12.86 12.69 -1.20
C GLY A 85 -13.55 12.36 0.13
N PRO A 86 -14.62 11.57 0.06
CA PRO A 86 -15.54 11.36 1.20
C PRO A 86 -14.98 10.45 2.29
N VAL A 87 -13.90 9.72 2.02
CA VAL A 87 -13.33 8.73 2.94
C VAL A 87 -11.87 9.03 3.23
N VAL A 88 -11.53 9.04 4.51
CA VAL A 88 -10.14 9.09 5.00
C VAL A 88 -9.95 7.93 5.96
N THR A 89 -9.01 7.04 5.69
CA THR A 89 -8.77 5.85 6.51
C THR A 89 -7.27 5.59 6.67
N ASN A 90 -6.93 4.81 7.68
CA ASN A 90 -5.60 4.21 7.86
C ASN A 90 -5.68 2.67 7.81
N HIS A 91 -6.79 2.13 7.30
CA HIS A 91 -7.06 0.70 7.18
C HIS A 91 -7.25 0.32 5.70
N ALA A 92 -6.45 -0.64 5.24
CA ALA A 92 -6.48 -1.11 3.85
C ALA A 92 -7.86 -1.61 3.44
N ASP A 93 -8.45 -2.51 4.23
CA ASP A 93 -9.75 -3.13 3.95
C ASP A 93 -10.87 -2.10 3.81
N ILE A 94 -10.84 -1.04 4.62
CA ILE A 94 -11.83 0.05 4.54
C ILE A 94 -11.65 0.81 3.23
N GLY A 95 -10.41 1.12 2.85
CA GLY A 95 -10.11 1.82 1.61
C GLY A 95 -10.52 1.02 0.37
N ILE A 96 -10.16 -0.25 0.34
CA ILE A 96 -10.52 -1.18 -0.75
C ILE A 96 -12.03 -1.40 -0.78
N GLY A 97 -12.67 -1.61 0.38
CA GLY A 97 -14.11 -1.76 0.50
C GLY A 97 -14.88 -0.52 0.00
N ALA A 98 -14.39 0.68 0.29
CA ALA A 98 -14.97 1.92 -0.22
C ALA A 98 -14.87 2.02 -1.75
N ALA A 99 -13.73 1.64 -2.35
CA ALA A 99 -13.57 1.60 -3.80
C ALA A 99 -14.50 0.58 -4.46
N LEU A 100 -14.62 -0.63 -3.90
CA LEU A 100 -15.53 -1.68 -4.36
C LEU A 100 -16.99 -1.23 -4.38
N ASN A 101 -17.39 -0.43 -3.39
CA ASN A 101 -18.74 0.12 -3.28
C ASN A 101 -18.92 1.44 -4.06
N GLY A 102 -17.99 1.80 -4.93
CA GLY A 102 -18.12 2.93 -5.86
C GLY A 102 -18.08 4.31 -5.20
N LEU A 103 -17.44 4.44 -4.02
CA LEU A 103 -17.29 5.72 -3.34
C LEU A 103 -16.19 6.59 -3.96
N GLY A 104 -15.24 5.97 -4.69
CA GLY A 104 -14.15 6.73 -5.30
C GLY A 104 -13.00 5.85 -5.76
N ILE A 105 -11.90 6.49 -6.09
CA ILE A 105 -10.63 5.86 -6.46
C ILE A 105 -9.81 5.66 -5.18
N ALA A 106 -9.32 4.44 -4.92
CA ALA A 106 -8.36 4.14 -3.87
C ALA A 106 -6.94 4.02 -4.45
N TYR A 107 -5.94 4.33 -3.64
CA TYR A 107 -4.53 4.20 -4.00
C TYR A 107 -3.83 3.31 -2.98
N HIS A 108 -3.39 2.14 -3.41
CA HIS A 108 -2.93 1.09 -2.53
C HIS A 108 -1.73 0.33 -3.11
N LEU A 109 -1.06 -0.45 -2.26
CA LEU A 109 -0.11 -1.46 -2.75
C LEU A 109 -0.89 -2.60 -3.43
N ASP A 110 -0.27 -3.25 -4.42
CA ASP A 110 -0.81 -4.41 -5.16
C ASP A 110 -0.76 -5.72 -4.33
N ILE A 111 -1.04 -5.61 -3.04
CA ILE A 111 -1.15 -6.69 -2.06
C ILE A 111 -2.57 -6.71 -1.45
N ASP A 112 -2.78 -7.46 -0.40
CA ASP A 112 -4.03 -7.49 0.38
C ASP A 112 -5.28 -7.83 -0.45
N GLY A 113 -5.13 -8.71 -1.45
CA GLY A 113 -6.25 -9.14 -2.29
C GLY A 113 -6.59 -8.18 -3.43
N VAL A 114 -5.89 -7.06 -3.59
CA VAL A 114 -6.13 -6.12 -4.71
C VAL A 114 -5.90 -6.79 -6.06
N ALA A 115 -4.82 -7.59 -6.20
CA ALA A 115 -4.53 -8.34 -7.42
C ALA A 115 -5.67 -9.30 -7.79
N GLU A 116 -6.26 -9.99 -6.81
CA GLU A 116 -7.39 -10.88 -7.01
C GLU A 116 -8.65 -10.12 -7.45
N LEU A 117 -8.94 -8.98 -6.82
CA LEU A 117 -10.07 -8.13 -7.18
C LEU A 117 -9.95 -7.56 -8.60
N LEU A 118 -8.73 -7.23 -9.03
CA LEU A 118 -8.44 -6.84 -10.41
C LEU A 118 -8.65 -8.00 -11.38
N ALA A 119 -8.16 -9.19 -11.06
CA ALA A 119 -8.34 -10.39 -11.88
C ALA A 119 -9.82 -10.79 -12.02
N GLN A 120 -10.62 -10.58 -10.98
CA GLN A 120 -12.07 -10.80 -10.99
C GLN A 120 -12.87 -9.69 -11.68
N GLY A 121 -12.22 -8.60 -12.11
CA GLY A 121 -12.89 -7.43 -12.68
C GLY A 121 -13.77 -6.65 -11.70
N ARG A 122 -13.67 -6.91 -10.41
CA ARG A 122 -14.39 -6.18 -9.35
C ARG A 122 -13.79 -4.80 -9.09
N LEU A 123 -12.50 -4.65 -9.33
CA LEU A 123 -11.80 -3.39 -9.43
C LEU A 123 -11.15 -3.28 -10.80
N VAL A 124 -10.95 -2.04 -11.24
CA VAL A 124 -10.22 -1.69 -12.45
C VAL A 124 -9.07 -0.78 -12.05
N GLN A 125 -7.87 -1.10 -12.51
CA GLN A 125 -6.73 -0.21 -12.33
C GLN A 125 -6.83 0.97 -13.28
N VAL A 126 -6.67 2.16 -12.75
CA VAL A 126 -6.53 3.41 -13.53
C VAL A 126 -5.11 3.92 -13.42
N LEU A 127 -4.66 4.73 -14.38
CA LEU A 127 -3.32 5.32 -14.40
C LEU A 127 -2.19 4.29 -14.28
N ALA A 128 -2.35 3.11 -14.86
CA ALA A 128 -1.38 2.01 -14.75
C ALA A 128 0.02 2.39 -15.24
N ASP A 129 0.11 3.22 -16.27
CA ASP A 129 1.36 3.74 -16.83
C ASP A 129 2.05 4.81 -15.96
N TRP A 130 1.41 5.21 -14.85
CA TRP A 130 1.91 6.12 -13.83
C TRP A 130 2.26 5.41 -12.52
N SER A 131 2.14 4.10 -12.45
CA SER A 131 2.44 3.35 -11.23
C SER A 131 3.88 3.54 -10.77
N ILE A 132 4.07 3.57 -9.46
CA ILE A 132 5.40 3.65 -8.84
C ILE A 132 5.67 2.37 -8.06
N SER A 133 6.86 1.82 -8.26
CA SER A 133 7.33 0.69 -7.47
C SER A 133 7.86 1.15 -6.11
N ARG A 134 7.60 0.37 -5.08
CA ARG A 134 8.08 0.54 -3.71
C ARG A 134 8.89 -0.70 -3.32
N PRO A 135 9.90 -0.54 -2.46
CA PRO A 135 10.51 -1.69 -1.81
C PRO A 135 9.43 -2.53 -1.15
N GLY A 136 9.59 -3.85 -1.21
CA GLY A 136 8.63 -4.76 -0.61
C GLY A 136 8.45 -4.60 0.89
N LEU A 137 7.72 -5.50 1.50
CA LEU A 137 7.56 -5.56 2.95
C LEU A 137 8.81 -6.14 3.61
N PHE A 138 9.15 -5.58 4.75
CA PHE A 138 10.25 -6.04 5.58
C PHE A 138 9.78 -6.20 7.02
N LEU A 139 10.24 -7.27 7.66
CA LEU A 139 10.18 -7.42 9.10
C LEU A 139 11.37 -6.68 9.72
N TYR A 140 11.09 -5.80 10.68
CA TYR A 140 12.09 -5.03 11.42
C TYR A 140 12.05 -5.41 12.90
N TYR A 141 13.22 -5.66 13.49
CA TYR A 141 13.37 -5.86 14.93
C TYR A 141 14.71 -5.28 15.43
N SER A 142 14.78 -5.02 16.73
CA SER A 142 15.97 -4.42 17.34
C SER A 142 17.11 -5.43 17.45
N ASN A 143 18.31 -5.03 17.05
CA ASN A 143 19.54 -5.83 17.25
C ASN A 143 20.13 -5.66 18.68
N ARG A 144 19.59 -4.72 19.46
CA ARG A 144 20.14 -4.38 20.81
C ARG A 144 19.73 -5.33 21.91
N GLN A 145 18.72 -6.15 21.70
CA GLN A 145 18.20 -7.08 22.70
C GLN A 145 18.46 -8.53 22.26
N HIS A 146 18.65 -9.38 23.25
CA HIS A 146 18.68 -10.82 22.99
C HIS A 146 17.36 -11.21 22.31
N ARG A 147 17.45 -11.76 21.10
CA ARG A 147 16.28 -12.17 20.32
C ARG A 147 15.46 -13.18 21.12
N PRO A 148 14.22 -12.88 21.54
CA PRO A 148 13.38 -13.85 22.23
C PRO A 148 13.21 -15.12 21.36
N ALA A 149 13.19 -16.29 22.00
CA ALA A 149 13.02 -17.56 21.28
C ALA A 149 11.73 -17.58 20.45
N ALA A 150 10.64 -16.97 20.99
CA ALA A 150 9.37 -16.81 20.30
C ALA A 150 9.48 -15.98 19.01
N LEU A 151 10.23 -14.87 19.03
CA LEU A 151 10.49 -14.08 17.84
C LEU A 151 11.30 -14.87 16.81
N GLY A 152 12.24 -15.70 17.29
CA GLY A 152 13.00 -16.61 16.46
C GLY A 152 12.09 -17.56 15.69
N ALA A 153 11.27 -18.30 16.41
CA ALA A 153 10.33 -19.27 15.83
C ALA A 153 9.32 -18.59 14.87
N PHE A 154 8.87 -17.37 15.20
CA PHE A 154 7.97 -16.60 14.34
C PHE A 154 8.63 -16.24 13.01
N ILE A 155 9.89 -15.77 13.04
CA ILE A 155 10.64 -15.42 11.84
C ILE A 155 10.85 -16.66 10.96
N ASP A 156 11.27 -17.77 11.57
CA ASP A 156 11.50 -19.03 10.84
C ASP A 156 10.19 -19.50 10.17
N CYS A 157 9.06 -19.45 10.88
CA CYS A 157 7.74 -19.78 10.34
C CYS A 157 7.32 -18.86 9.19
N LEU A 158 7.63 -17.55 9.25
CA LEU A 158 7.34 -16.61 8.17
C LEU A 158 8.17 -16.90 6.93
N LEU A 159 9.45 -17.23 7.11
CA LEU A 159 10.35 -17.52 5.99
C LEU A 159 10.03 -18.87 5.34
N ASP A 160 9.71 -19.89 6.13
CA ASP A 160 9.35 -21.22 5.64
C ASP A 160 8.05 -21.23 4.85
N ARG A 161 7.05 -20.48 5.32
CA ARG A 161 5.72 -20.46 4.68
C ARG A 161 5.65 -19.55 3.46
N LYS A 162 6.63 -18.65 3.29
CA LYS A 162 6.63 -17.65 2.21
C LYS A 162 5.22 -17.08 1.94
N PRO A 163 4.53 -16.54 2.96
CA PRO A 163 3.11 -16.19 2.88
C PRO A 163 2.80 -15.15 1.78
N PHE A 164 3.84 -14.56 1.21
CA PHE A 164 3.76 -13.52 0.19
C PHE A 164 4.26 -13.97 -1.19
N ASP A 165 4.80 -15.19 -1.34
CA ASP A 165 5.05 -15.81 -2.63
C ASP A 165 3.73 -16.38 -3.15
N ARG A 166 3.01 -15.61 -3.96
CA ARG A 166 1.89 -16.12 -4.76
C ARG A 166 2.40 -16.44 -6.16
N PRO A 167 1.93 -17.57 -6.75
CA PRO A 167 2.22 -17.90 -8.13
C PRO A 167 1.66 -16.85 -9.10
#